data_78c9a7f4bb2e10e050e0d44dfbb13fce
#
_entry.id   78c9a7f4bb2e10e050e0d44dfbb13fce
#
_cell.length_a   1.000
_cell.length_b   1.000
_cell.length_c   1.000
_cell.angle_alpha   90.00
_cell.angle_beta   90.00
_cell.angle_gamma   90.00
#
_symmetry.space_group_name_H-M   'P 1'
#
loop_
_entity.id
_entity.type
_entity.pdbx_description
1 polymer ?
#
loop_
_entity_poly.entity_id
_entity_poly.type
_entity_poly.pdbx_seq_one_letter_code
_entity_poly.pdbx_strand_id
1 'polypeptide(L)'
;TGFRTFLKENGKVKEAFADGLGTMTVEPNVLTISWRDSLFAIEVTYFSLPNERMAGLCRRVRLKNISPKAVETELLDGLAAMVPYGISDEKLKQEPQLSTAWMQVEDLEENLPYYRVRASMEDTAKVTAVRGGNFKLAFAEGGRPLETIVQPSLIFGWDTSMVKPANFEEHALSEITSTRQLTENFLPCAFTPWAGTVQPGEALTLW
;
A
#
# COMPACT_ATOMS: atom_id res chain seq x y z
N THR A 1 2.26 -8.20 8.73
CA THR A 1 2.36 -6.95 7.94
C THR A 1 0.96 -6.52 7.52
N GLY A 2 0.46 -5.42 8.06
CA GLY A 2 -0.83 -4.83 7.73
C GLY A 2 -0.69 -3.63 6.81
N PHE A 3 -1.81 -2.94 6.56
CA PHE A 3 -1.80 -1.64 5.90
C PHE A 3 -1.11 -0.60 6.77
N ARG A 4 -0.37 0.28 6.12
CA ARG A 4 0.38 1.38 6.77
C ARG A 4 0.09 2.69 6.04
N THR A 5 0.08 3.77 6.79
CA THR A 5 -0.17 5.12 6.28
C THR A 5 0.96 6.02 6.77
N PHE A 6 1.81 6.47 5.88
CA PHE A 6 2.89 7.40 6.18
C PHE A 6 2.53 8.79 5.67
N LEU A 7 2.80 9.79 6.48
CA LEU A 7 2.67 11.21 6.16
C LEU A 7 4.03 11.87 6.26
N LYS A 8 4.36 12.73 5.29
CA LYS A 8 5.57 13.54 5.35
C LYS A 8 5.21 15.02 5.25
N GLU A 9 5.63 15.76 6.25
CA GLU A 9 5.39 17.19 6.39
C GLU A 9 6.68 17.90 6.81
N ASN A 10 7.05 18.97 6.11
CA ASN A 10 8.29 19.69 6.38
C ASN A 10 9.52 18.77 6.49
N GLY A 11 9.60 17.75 5.64
CA GLY A 11 10.70 16.77 5.62
C GLY A 11 10.68 15.73 6.75
N LYS A 12 9.67 15.73 7.61
CA LYS A 12 9.52 14.73 8.69
C LYS A 12 8.45 13.71 8.34
N VAL A 13 8.79 12.43 8.41
CA VAL A 13 7.85 11.32 8.21
C VAL A 13 7.30 10.87 9.56
N LYS A 14 6.00 10.63 9.59
CA LYS A 14 5.28 9.97 10.68
C LYS A 14 4.40 8.85 10.13
N GLU A 15 4.21 7.81 10.91
CA GLU A 15 3.24 6.76 10.60
C GLU A 15 1.98 6.98 11.42
N ALA A 16 0.85 7.12 10.74
CA ALA A 16 -0.44 7.22 11.40
C ALA A 16 -0.78 5.88 12.08
N PHE A 17 -1.47 5.94 13.21
CA PHE A 17 -1.90 4.79 14.03
C PHE A 17 -0.76 4.03 14.75
N ALA A 18 0.51 4.34 14.52
CA ALA A 18 1.64 3.63 15.16
C ALA A 18 1.76 3.90 16.65
N ASP A 19 1.20 5.00 17.15
CA ASP A 19 1.19 5.41 18.55
C ASP A 19 0.13 4.68 19.39
N GLY A 20 -0.74 3.88 18.78
CA GLY A 20 -1.82 3.17 19.46
C GLY A 20 -2.99 4.05 19.92
N LEU A 21 -3.02 5.33 19.54
CA LEU A 21 -4.07 6.28 19.94
C LEU A 21 -5.30 6.26 19.04
N GLY A 22 -5.35 5.35 18.08
CA GLY A 22 -6.49 5.19 17.19
C GLY A 22 -7.74 4.65 17.89
N THR A 23 -8.91 5.08 17.41
CA THR A 23 -10.20 4.54 17.81
C THR A 23 -10.73 3.63 16.72
N MET A 24 -11.22 2.45 17.08
CA MET A 24 -11.77 1.47 16.12
C MET A 24 -13.26 1.29 16.37
N THR A 25 -14.05 1.38 15.29
CA THR A 25 -15.49 1.11 15.30
C THR A 25 -15.75 -0.06 14.35
N VAL A 26 -16.52 -1.05 14.82
CA VAL A 26 -16.88 -2.25 14.05
C VAL A 26 -18.38 -2.28 13.86
N GLU A 27 -18.82 -2.34 12.61
CA GLU A 27 -20.20 -2.49 12.19
C GLU A 27 -20.33 -3.70 11.27
N PRO A 28 -21.53 -4.21 11.00
CA PRO A 28 -21.68 -5.27 10.00
C PRO A 28 -21.05 -4.87 8.65
N ASN A 29 -20.06 -5.66 8.17
CA ASN A 29 -19.33 -5.44 6.93
C ASN A 29 -18.49 -4.13 6.84
N VAL A 30 -18.34 -3.37 7.92
CA VAL A 30 -17.56 -2.11 7.94
C VAL A 30 -16.68 -2.06 9.18
N LEU A 31 -15.39 -1.79 8.98
CA LEU A 31 -14.43 -1.49 10.02
C LEU A 31 -13.88 -0.08 9.79
N THR A 32 -14.04 0.81 10.75
CA THR A 32 -13.49 2.18 10.68
C THR A 32 -12.46 2.37 11.77
N ILE A 33 -11.29 2.90 11.40
CA ILE A 33 -10.22 3.28 12.32
C ILE A 33 -9.98 4.78 12.15
N SER A 34 -10.01 5.52 13.24
CA SER A 34 -9.79 6.97 13.27
C SER A 34 -8.58 7.32 14.11
N TRP A 35 -7.79 8.24 13.63
CA TRP A 35 -6.60 8.78 14.29
C TRP A 35 -6.48 10.27 14.03
N ARG A 36 -5.82 11.01 14.91
CA ARG A 36 -5.56 12.44 14.69
C ARG A 36 -4.30 12.90 15.40
N ASP A 37 -3.68 13.92 14.84
CA ASP A 37 -2.64 14.72 15.49
C ASP A 37 -3.02 16.22 15.50
N SER A 38 -2.02 17.10 15.56
CA SER A 38 -2.26 18.57 15.57
C SER A 38 -2.64 19.14 14.20
N LEU A 39 -2.35 18.43 13.09
CA LEU A 39 -2.54 18.91 11.71
C LEU A 39 -3.67 18.16 11.01
N PHE A 40 -3.73 16.84 11.18
CA PHE A 40 -4.63 15.99 10.44
C PHE A 40 -5.50 15.10 11.32
N ALA A 41 -6.72 14.88 10.85
CA ALA A 41 -7.56 13.75 11.25
C ALA A 41 -7.61 12.75 10.10
N ILE A 42 -7.29 11.48 10.37
CA ILE A 42 -7.32 10.39 9.40
C ILE A 42 -8.39 9.39 9.80
N GLU A 43 -9.22 9.06 8.83
CA GLU A 43 -10.21 8.00 8.95
C GLU A 43 -9.94 6.95 7.88
N VAL A 44 -9.80 5.70 8.29
CA VAL A 44 -9.64 4.56 7.40
C VAL A 44 -10.82 3.64 7.56
N THR A 45 -11.54 3.40 6.47
CA THR A 45 -12.70 2.50 6.44
C THR A 45 -12.39 1.30 5.57
N TYR A 46 -12.63 0.11 6.09
CA TYR A 46 -12.55 -1.16 5.37
C TYR A 46 -13.93 -1.74 5.19
N PHE A 47 -14.21 -2.26 4.00
CA PHE A 47 -15.42 -3.01 3.70
C PHE A 47 -15.17 -3.98 2.53
N SER A 48 -15.98 -5.00 2.42
CA SER A 48 -15.98 -5.90 1.27
C SER A 48 -17.03 -5.48 0.25
N LEU A 49 -16.82 -5.81 -1.04
CA LEU A 49 -17.80 -5.57 -2.09
C LEU A 49 -18.97 -6.55 -1.92
N PRO A 50 -20.19 -6.08 -1.60
CA PRO A 50 -21.34 -6.97 -1.46
C PRO A 50 -21.86 -7.40 -2.84
N ASN A 51 -22.31 -8.66 -2.94
CA ASN A 51 -22.95 -9.25 -4.14
C ASN A 51 -22.07 -9.26 -5.42
N GLU A 52 -20.77 -9.04 -5.29
CA GLU A 52 -19.85 -9.17 -6.41
C GLU A 52 -19.27 -10.59 -6.50
N ARG A 53 -19.00 -11.07 -7.73
CA ARG A 53 -18.38 -12.38 -7.95
C ARG A 53 -16.88 -12.41 -7.67
N MET A 54 -16.34 -11.31 -7.22
CA MET A 54 -14.93 -11.06 -6.97
C MET A 54 -14.70 -10.83 -5.48
N ALA A 55 -13.70 -11.49 -4.91
CA ALA A 55 -13.23 -11.16 -3.57
C ALA A 55 -12.46 -9.84 -3.60
N GLY A 56 -12.99 -8.82 -2.96
CA GLY A 56 -12.37 -7.50 -2.89
C GLY A 56 -12.46 -6.92 -1.49
N LEU A 57 -11.32 -6.50 -0.94
CA LEU A 57 -11.25 -5.66 0.25
C LEU A 57 -11.10 -4.21 -0.22
N CYS A 58 -12.10 -3.40 0.07
CA CYS A 58 -12.05 -1.96 -0.17
C CYS A 58 -11.47 -1.26 1.04
N ARG A 59 -10.59 -0.29 0.79
CA ARG A 59 -10.00 0.59 1.80
C ARG A 59 -10.20 2.03 1.36
N ARG A 60 -10.91 2.81 2.16
CA ARG A 60 -11.03 4.26 1.98
C ARG A 60 -10.19 4.96 3.03
N VAL A 61 -9.31 5.85 2.60
CA VAL A 61 -8.53 6.72 3.48
C VAL A 61 -9.01 8.15 3.28
N ARG A 62 -9.44 8.79 4.36
CA ARG A 62 -9.85 10.19 4.37
C ARG A 62 -8.92 10.97 5.28
N LEU A 63 -8.12 11.85 4.68
CA LEU A 63 -7.17 12.75 5.34
C LEU A 63 -7.78 14.16 5.39
N LYS A 64 -8.18 14.62 6.57
CA LYS A 64 -8.76 15.97 6.76
C LYS A 64 -7.74 16.89 7.45
N ASN A 65 -7.48 18.06 6.86
CA ASN A 65 -6.72 19.10 7.55
C ASN A 65 -7.59 19.76 8.64
N ILE A 66 -7.20 19.57 9.90
CA ILE A 66 -7.87 20.16 11.08
C ILE A 66 -7.13 21.38 11.64
N SER A 67 -6.02 21.77 11.01
CA SER A 67 -5.26 22.96 11.37
C SER A 67 -5.85 24.23 10.73
N PRO A 68 -5.51 25.41 11.25
CA PRO A 68 -6.00 26.68 10.69
C PRO A 68 -5.26 27.15 9.43
N LYS A 69 -4.28 26.37 8.94
CA LYS A 69 -3.43 26.71 7.78
C LYS A 69 -3.48 25.63 6.73
N ALA A 70 -3.22 26.00 5.47
CA ALA A 70 -2.95 25.03 4.42
C ALA A 70 -1.69 24.22 4.76
N VAL A 71 -1.73 22.92 4.55
CA VAL A 71 -0.62 22.01 4.84
C VAL A 71 -0.23 21.29 3.56
N GLU A 72 1.03 21.45 3.15
CA GLU A 72 1.64 20.65 2.11
C GLU A 72 2.11 19.34 2.71
N THR A 73 1.70 18.23 2.12
CA THR A 73 2.03 16.89 2.61
C THR A 73 2.23 15.89 1.49
N GLU A 74 3.09 14.93 1.73
CA GLU A 74 3.23 13.72 0.95
C GLU A 74 2.65 12.55 1.74
N LEU A 75 1.92 11.67 1.06
CA LEU A 75 1.23 10.51 1.65
C LEU A 75 1.65 9.24 0.92
N LEU A 76 1.95 8.20 1.70
CA LEU A 76 2.05 6.82 1.21
C LEU A 76 1.06 5.96 1.99
N ASP A 77 0.09 5.37 1.30
CA ASP A 77 -0.89 4.46 1.91
C ASP A 77 -0.91 3.11 1.22
N GLY A 78 -0.80 2.02 1.98
CA GLY A 78 -0.83 0.70 1.39
C GLY A 78 -0.24 -0.41 2.24
N LEU A 79 0.14 -1.50 1.56
CA LEU A 79 0.71 -2.70 2.16
C LEU A 79 2.23 -2.73 1.96
N ALA A 80 2.98 -2.97 3.04
CA ALA A 80 4.44 -3.14 2.97
C ALA A 80 4.85 -4.45 2.28
N ALA A 81 3.99 -5.46 2.31
CA ALA A 81 4.20 -6.73 1.63
C ALA A 81 2.89 -7.23 1.04
N MET A 82 2.88 -7.50 -0.26
CA MET A 82 1.79 -8.12 -1.00
C MET A 82 2.23 -9.51 -1.44
N VAL A 83 1.86 -10.53 -0.68
CA VAL A 83 2.15 -11.93 -1.04
C VAL A 83 1.18 -12.37 -2.12
N PRO A 84 1.65 -12.73 -3.32
CA PRO A 84 0.78 -13.15 -4.40
C PRO A 84 0.07 -14.48 -4.11
N TYR A 85 -1.12 -14.65 -4.69
CA TYR A 85 -1.82 -15.94 -4.70
C TYR A 85 -0.92 -17.06 -5.22
N GLY A 86 -0.98 -18.23 -4.58
CA GLY A 86 -0.18 -19.40 -4.93
C GLY A 86 1.07 -19.61 -4.06
N ILE A 87 1.35 -18.70 -3.14
CA ILE A 87 2.38 -18.88 -2.10
C ILE A 87 1.71 -18.94 -0.73
N SER A 88 1.98 -20.00 0.03
CA SER A 88 1.55 -20.10 1.42
C SER A 88 2.51 -19.36 2.36
N ASP A 89 2.00 -18.90 3.50
CA ASP A 89 2.81 -18.30 4.57
C ASP A 89 3.93 -19.25 5.04
N GLU A 90 3.66 -20.56 5.04
CA GLU A 90 4.64 -21.57 5.42
C GLU A 90 5.79 -21.59 4.42
N LYS A 91 5.52 -21.67 3.12
CA LYS A 91 6.56 -21.63 2.09
C LYS A 91 7.36 -20.34 2.11
N LEU A 92 6.69 -19.20 2.28
CA LEU A 92 7.37 -17.92 2.38
C LEU A 92 8.32 -17.85 3.59
N LYS A 93 7.99 -18.49 4.70
CA LYS A 93 8.85 -18.54 5.91
C LYS A 93 10.00 -19.55 5.78
N GLN A 94 9.74 -20.69 5.17
CA GLN A 94 10.75 -21.77 5.04
C GLN A 94 11.73 -21.52 3.90
N GLU A 95 11.24 -20.98 2.77
CA GLU A 95 11.99 -20.80 1.54
C GLU A 95 11.80 -19.38 0.97
N PRO A 96 12.12 -18.30 1.73
CA PRO A 96 11.82 -16.94 1.34
C PRO A 96 12.48 -16.53 0.02
N GLN A 97 13.73 -16.91 -0.21
CA GLN A 97 14.47 -16.56 -1.41
C GLN A 97 13.89 -17.24 -2.65
N LEU A 98 13.55 -18.53 -2.55
CA LEU A 98 12.93 -19.28 -3.64
C LEU A 98 11.52 -18.71 -3.94
N SER A 99 10.73 -18.44 -2.91
CA SER A 99 9.38 -17.89 -3.04
C SER A 99 9.41 -16.53 -3.74
N THR A 100 10.29 -15.64 -3.33
CA THR A 100 10.38 -14.29 -3.93
C THR A 100 10.92 -14.30 -5.36
N ALA A 101 11.79 -15.26 -5.71
CA ALA A 101 12.32 -15.40 -7.07
C ALA A 101 11.22 -15.69 -8.12
N TRP A 102 10.07 -16.19 -7.71
CA TRP A 102 8.94 -16.47 -8.60
C TRP A 102 7.86 -15.40 -8.61
N MET A 103 7.95 -14.40 -7.72
CA MET A 103 6.99 -13.31 -7.66
C MET A 103 7.21 -12.30 -8.79
N GLN A 104 6.10 -11.78 -9.31
CA GLN A 104 6.08 -10.84 -10.41
C GLN A 104 4.88 -9.91 -10.27
N VAL A 105 5.04 -8.67 -10.74
CA VAL A 105 3.97 -7.69 -10.89
C VAL A 105 3.85 -7.34 -12.36
N GLU A 106 2.65 -7.48 -12.91
CA GLU A 106 2.28 -7.12 -14.28
C GLU A 106 1.36 -5.88 -14.27
N ASP A 107 1.11 -5.27 -15.41
CA ASP A 107 0.16 -4.18 -15.64
C ASP A 107 0.36 -2.93 -14.75
N LEU A 108 1.60 -2.71 -14.29
CA LEU A 108 1.94 -1.56 -13.44
C LEU A 108 1.75 -0.24 -14.19
N GLU A 109 2.06 -0.19 -15.47
CA GLU A 109 1.96 1.00 -16.32
C GLU A 109 0.49 1.42 -16.56
N GLU A 110 -0.45 0.49 -16.39
CA GLU A 110 -1.88 0.74 -16.49
C GLU A 110 -2.50 1.22 -15.16
N ASN A 111 -1.69 1.40 -14.10
CA ASN A 111 -2.13 1.69 -12.73
C ASN A 111 -3.07 0.60 -12.14
N LEU A 112 -2.94 -0.62 -12.62
CA LEU A 112 -3.67 -1.80 -12.16
C LEU A 112 -2.69 -2.96 -11.91
N PRO A 113 -1.73 -2.83 -10.99
CA PRO A 113 -0.73 -3.85 -10.78
C PRO A 113 -1.37 -5.19 -10.41
N TYR A 114 -0.97 -6.23 -11.15
CA TYR A 114 -1.39 -7.60 -10.96
C TYR A 114 -0.23 -8.42 -10.39
N TYR A 115 -0.40 -8.89 -9.15
CA TYR A 115 0.60 -9.62 -8.38
C TYR A 115 0.40 -11.11 -8.56
N ARG A 116 1.41 -11.80 -9.08
CA ARG A 116 1.33 -13.23 -9.37
C ARG A 116 2.63 -13.98 -9.09
N VAL A 117 2.52 -15.29 -9.10
CA VAL A 117 3.64 -16.23 -9.11
C VAL A 117 3.71 -16.84 -10.50
N ARG A 118 4.90 -16.86 -11.11
CA ARG A 118 5.09 -17.35 -12.50
C ARG A 118 4.78 -18.84 -12.65
N ALA A 119 5.11 -19.66 -11.65
CA ALA A 119 4.86 -21.08 -11.66
C ALA A 119 4.62 -21.64 -10.26
N SER A 120 3.99 -22.81 -10.18
CA SER A 120 3.85 -23.55 -8.94
C SER A 120 5.20 -23.94 -8.37
N MET A 121 5.37 -23.78 -7.06
CA MET A 121 6.54 -24.21 -6.31
C MET A 121 6.41 -25.64 -5.76
N GLU A 122 5.43 -26.40 -6.24
CA GLU A 122 5.29 -27.79 -5.87
C GLU A 122 6.43 -28.62 -6.46
N ASP A 123 6.98 -29.52 -5.65
CA ASP A 123 8.02 -30.46 -6.09
C ASP A 123 7.41 -31.56 -6.98
N THR A 124 7.18 -31.22 -8.23
CA THR A 124 6.64 -32.11 -9.25
C THR A 124 7.52 -32.10 -10.49
N ALA A 125 7.55 -33.24 -11.21
CA ALA A 125 8.32 -33.34 -12.45
C ALA A 125 7.76 -32.45 -13.59
N LYS A 126 6.59 -31.87 -13.42
CA LYS A 126 5.92 -31.02 -14.42
C LYS A 126 5.75 -29.62 -13.88
N VAL A 127 6.24 -28.62 -14.63
CA VAL A 127 5.99 -27.21 -14.33
C VAL A 127 4.52 -26.89 -14.56
N THR A 128 3.86 -26.43 -13.49
CA THR A 128 2.44 -26.02 -13.54
C THR A 128 2.38 -24.49 -13.44
N ALA A 129 1.78 -23.84 -14.44
CA ALA A 129 1.57 -22.41 -14.41
C ALA A 129 0.52 -22.03 -13.37
N VAL A 130 0.79 -21.04 -12.53
CA VAL A 130 -0.19 -20.43 -11.64
C VAL A 130 -0.92 -19.33 -12.41
N ARG A 131 -2.24 -19.48 -12.56
CA ARG A 131 -3.07 -18.52 -13.31
C ARG A 131 -3.76 -17.48 -12.42
N GLY A 132 -3.82 -17.73 -11.12
CA GLY A 132 -4.39 -16.80 -10.14
C GLY A 132 -3.41 -15.72 -9.74
N GLY A 133 -3.94 -14.62 -9.20
CA GLY A 133 -3.14 -13.52 -8.66
C GLY A 133 -4.02 -12.57 -7.85
N ASN A 134 -3.40 -11.55 -7.30
CA ASN A 134 -4.05 -10.45 -6.62
C ASN A 134 -3.87 -9.18 -7.45
N PHE A 135 -4.76 -8.24 -7.34
CA PHE A 135 -4.60 -6.92 -7.96
C PHE A 135 -4.82 -5.81 -6.94
N LYS A 136 -4.34 -4.63 -7.26
CA LYS A 136 -4.62 -3.41 -6.54
C LYS A 136 -5.13 -2.35 -7.52
N LEU A 137 -6.19 -1.67 -7.14
CA LEU A 137 -6.68 -0.47 -7.82
C LEU A 137 -6.78 0.63 -6.78
N ALA A 138 -6.23 1.80 -7.07
CA ALA A 138 -6.37 2.97 -6.23
C ALA A 138 -6.82 4.17 -7.06
N PHE A 139 -7.65 5.03 -6.48
CA PHE A 139 -8.12 6.25 -7.13
C PHE A 139 -8.45 7.34 -6.10
N ALA A 140 -8.33 8.59 -6.53
CA ALA A 140 -8.79 9.76 -5.79
C ALA A 140 -10.25 10.08 -6.14
N GLU A 141 -10.82 11.08 -5.48
CA GLU A 141 -12.13 11.63 -5.86
C GLU A 141 -12.15 12.00 -7.35
N GLY A 142 -13.26 11.70 -8.02
CA GLY A 142 -13.40 11.83 -9.47
C GLY A 142 -12.99 10.60 -10.28
N GLY A 143 -12.56 9.50 -9.62
CA GLY A 143 -12.31 8.20 -10.26
C GLY A 143 -11.01 8.13 -11.08
N ARG A 144 -10.10 9.11 -10.96
CA ARG A 144 -8.80 9.06 -11.61
C ARG A 144 -7.93 7.99 -10.95
N PRO A 145 -7.46 6.98 -11.69
CA PRO A 145 -6.53 5.99 -11.17
C PRO A 145 -5.23 6.64 -10.67
N LEU A 146 -4.70 6.12 -9.57
CA LEU A 146 -3.44 6.53 -8.98
C LEU A 146 -2.39 5.45 -9.22
N GLU A 147 -1.16 5.87 -9.38
CA GLU A 147 -0.03 4.96 -9.51
C GLU A 147 0.19 4.13 -8.24
N THR A 148 0.96 3.07 -8.38
CA THR A 148 1.32 2.20 -7.26
C THR A 148 2.83 2.01 -7.22
N ILE A 149 3.41 2.14 -6.02
CA ILE A 149 4.78 1.73 -5.76
C ILE A 149 4.74 0.28 -5.34
N VAL A 150 5.41 -0.58 -6.12
CA VAL A 150 5.46 -2.04 -5.90
C VAL A 150 6.82 -2.52 -5.39
N GLN A 151 7.87 -1.73 -5.56
CA GLN A 151 9.22 -2.05 -5.13
C GLN A 151 9.50 -1.49 -3.72
N PRO A 152 9.61 -2.34 -2.68
CA PRO A 152 9.75 -1.88 -1.28
C PRO A 152 10.99 -1.00 -1.05
N SER A 153 12.10 -1.26 -1.74
CA SER A 153 13.34 -0.49 -1.55
C SER A 153 13.19 0.98 -1.95
N LEU A 154 12.22 1.34 -2.78
CA LEU A 154 11.91 2.74 -3.10
C LEU A 154 11.28 3.51 -1.94
N ILE A 155 10.76 2.80 -0.94
CA ILE A 155 10.17 3.40 0.26
C ILE A 155 11.08 3.20 1.46
N PHE A 156 11.51 1.96 1.69
CA PHE A 156 12.24 1.57 2.89
C PHE A 156 13.76 1.68 2.74
N GLY A 157 14.28 1.83 1.48
CA GLY A 157 15.70 1.98 1.21
C GLY A 157 16.52 0.82 1.76
N TRP A 158 17.44 1.11 2.66
CA TRP A 158 18.31 0.14 3.32
C TRP A 158 17.62 -0.69 4.40
N ASP A 159 16.42 -0.28 4.88
CA ASP A 159 15.70 -1.03 5.90
C ASP A 159 14.92 -2.21 5.30
N THR A 160 15.57 -3.35 5.18
CA THR A 160 14.98 -4.61 4.69
C THR A 160 13.93 -5.20 5.64
N SER A 161 13.85 -4.73 6.88
CA SER A 161 12.79 -5.10 7.84
C SER A 161 11.48 -4.40 7.54
N MET A 162 11.50 -3.39 6.66
CA MET A 162 10.36 -2.57 6.27
C MET A 162 9.66 -1.91 7.46
N VAL A 163 10.39 -1.59 8.53
CA VAL A 163 9.88 -0.86 9.70
C VAL A 163 9.96 0.63 9.45
N LYS A 164 11.14 1.11 9.04
CA LYS A 164 11.41 2.52 8.81
C LYS A 164 11.36 2.85 7.32
N PRO A 165 10.55 3.81 6.86
CA PRO A 165 10.52 4.22 5.47
C PRO A 165 11.70 5.16 5.14
N ALA A 166 12.95 4.63 5.26
CA ALA A 166 14.17 5.41 5.24
C ALA A 166 14.34 6.21 3.93
N ASN A 167 14.06 5.60 2.79
CA ASN A 167 14.18 6.28 1.52
C ASN A 167 13.12 7.38 1.34
N PHE A 168 11.90 7.14 1.85
CA PHE A 168 10.85 8.17 1.85
C PHE A 168 11.16 9.32 2.81
N GLU A 169 11.91 9.08 3.91
CA GLU A 169 12.39 10.17 4.77
C GLU A 169 13.43 11.06 4.07
N GLU A 170 14.32 10.46 3.27
CA GLU A 170 15.47 11.12 2.67
C GLU A 170 15.15 11.82 1.34
N HIS A 171 14.17 11.31 0.57
CA HIS A 171 13.86 11.76 -0.79
C HIS A 171 12.43 12.28 -0.92
N ALA A 172 12.21 13.25 -1.82
CA ALA A 172 10.86 13.69 -2.16
C ALA A 172 10.06 12.58 -2.84
N LEU A 173 8.75 12.56 -2.62
CA LEU A 173 7.88 11.54 -3.23
C LEU A 173 7.93 11.58 -4.76
N SER A 174 8.09 12.77 -5.35
CA SER A 174 8.25 12.94 -6.81
C SER A 174 9.51 12.28 -7.36
N GLU A 175 10.60 12.24 -6.60
CA GLU A 175 11.83 11.51 -6.98
C GLU A 175 11.61 10.00 -6.93
N ILE A 176 10.93 9.53 -5.90
CA ILE A 176 10.59 8.12 -5.72
C ILE A 176 9.71 7.63 -6.86
N THR A 177 8.64 8.36 -7.18
CA THR A 177 7.67 7.97 -8.23
C THR A 177 8.22 8.10 -9.64
N SER A 178 9.19 8.98 -9.87
CA SER A 178 9.88 9.08 -11.16
C SER A 178 10.90 7.97 -11.42
N THR A 179 11.26 7.21 -10.39
CA THR A 179 12.22 6.12 -10.50
C THR A 179 11.57 4.90 -11.15
N ARG A 180 12.22 4.34 -12.19
CA ARG A 180 11.74 3.09 -12.80
C ARG A 180 11.76 1.96 -11.77
N GLN A 181 10.62 1.31 -11.59
CA GLN A 181 10.46 0.23 -10.63
C GLN A 181 10.90 -1.11 -11.22
N LEU A 182 11.50 -1.95 -10.39
CA LEU A 182 11.60 -3.38 -10.65
C LEU A 182 10.24 -4.02 -10.37
N THR A 183 9.91 -5.09 -11.11
CA THR A 183 8.60 -5.74 -11.04
C THR A 183 8.68 -7.24 -10.77
N GLU A 184 9.87 -7.80 -10.58
CA GLU A 184 10.05 -9.24 -10.41
C GLU A 184 11.22 -9.59 -9.48
N ASN A 185 11.20 -10.84 -8.98
CA ASN A 185 12.25 -11.45 -8.15
C ASN A 185 12.42 -10.84 -6.75
N PHE A 186 11.36 -10.29 -6.17
CA PHE A 186 11.32 -9.80 -4.79
C PHE A 186 9.89 -9.88 -4.23
N LEU A 187 9.74 -9.73 -2.91
CA LEU A 187 8.44 -9.60 -2.26
C LEU A 187 7.91 -8.18 -2.52
N PRO A 188 6.87 -8.00 -3.36
CA PRO A 188 6.39 -6.68 -3.71
C PRO A 188 5.61 -6.01 -2.58
N CYS A 189 5.60 -4.68 -2.58
CA CYS A 189 4.68 -3.87 -1.78
C CYS A 189 3.52 -3.34 -2.65
N ALA A 190 2.59 -2.61 -2.03
CA ALA A 190 1.44 -2.04 -2.71
C ALA A 190 1.06 -0.69 -2.09
N PHE A 191 1.89 0.35 -2.30
CA PHE A 191 1.63 1.69 -1.79
C PHE A 191 1.07 2.61 -2.87
N THR A 192 0.07 3.40 -2.49
CA THR A 192 -0.45 4.52 -3.28
C THR A 192 0.26 5.79 -2.84
N PRO A 193 1.02 6.46 -3.72
CA PRO A 193 1.60 7.77 -3.45
C PRO A 193 0.58 8.88 -3.73
N TRP A 194 0.62 9.93 -2.91
CA TRP A 194 -0.07 11.19 -3.16
C TRP A 194 0.72 12.35 -2.57
N ALA A 195 0.79 13.46 -3.30
CA ALA A 195 1.41 14.70 -2.83
C ALA A 195 0.53 15.90 -3.18
N GLY A 196 0.43 16.85 -2.28
CA GLY A 196 -0.33 18.07 -2.51
C GLY A 196 -0.55 18.91 -1.26
N THR A 197 -1.33 19.98 -1.44
CA THR A 197 -1.72 20.89 -0.36
C THR A 197 -3.17 20.64 0.02
N VAL A 198 -3.43 20.44 1.31
CA VAL A 198 -4.78 20.30 1.86
C VAL A 198 -5.15 21.58 2.58
N GLN A 199 -6.22 22.27 2.14
CA GLN A 199 -6.67 23.53 2.73
C GLN A 199 -7.31 23.31 4.12
N PRO A 200 -7.40 24.34 4.99
CA PRO A 200 -8.06 24.22 6.28
C PRO A 200 -9.48 23.70 6.15
N GLY A 201 -9.82 22.64 6.87
CA GLY A 201 -11.13 22.00 6.85
C GLY A 201 -11.40 21.08 5.65
N GLU A 202 -10.57 21.12 4.63
CA GLU A 202 -10.64 20.26 3.45
C GLU A 202 -10.20 18.81 3.76
N ALA A 203 -10.68 17.87 2.98
CA ALA A 203 -10.27 16.48 3.09
C ALA A 203 -9.90 15.91 1.73
N LEU A 204 -8.79 15.16 1.70
CA LEU A 204 -8.43 14.24 0.63
C LEU A 204 -9.08 12.89 0.90
N THR A 205 -9.64 12.26 -0.14
CA THR A 205 -10.12 10.87 -0.07
C THR A 205 -9.43 10.01 -1.11
N LEU A 206 -8.87 8.89 -0.66
CA LEU A 206 -8.28 7.84 -1.50
C LEU A 206 -9.07 6.54 -1.31
N TRP A 207 -9.17 5.79 -2.40
CA TRP A 207 -9.80 4.47 -2.42
C TRP A 207 -8.82 3.42 -2.90
#